data_61516baf9bf4d955a0dfcc8ea4c98f25
#
_entry.id   61516baf9bf4d955a0dfcc8ea4c98f25
#
_cell.length_a   1.000
_cell.length_b   1.000
_cell.length_c   1.000
_cell.angle_alpha   90.00
_cell.angle_beta   90.00
_cell.angle_gamma   90.00
#
_symmetry.space_group_name_H-M   'P 1'
#
loop_
_entity.id
_entity.type
_entity.pdbx_description
1 polymer ?
#
loop_
_entity_poly.entity_id
_entity_poly.type
_entity_poly.pdbx_seq_one_letter_code
_entity_poly.pdbx_strand_id
1 'polypeptide(L)'
;MIKGEIINGYTILEDFKVAGGMSKVSFASKNGKEYFIKEFLYPKYPTPESPGSEAVKKKKKKACEEFEKHHREINQKIGSKVSIGGNLVFAIDFFRSGASYYKINEKIDTSTLACSAISELPEEKILIIAKSVCHSIRILHNLNIVHGDLKPDNILIKKTAAGYSGKLIDFDDSYFSGNPPEDRECVVGTPEYYSPEQADYIMDEDEGISGKTLTCKSDIFTLGIILSEYFTGEKPITIKGSVWAAIKHGESVRFAKCLNEKLKSLIISMLSLNPIDRPTIDQVFETLRCLHTEPPTFAESKTPVIGLRGGVLKGGLTPTRAEDTPSIAEPPKATELRGKGLDIAKKK
;
A
#
# COMPACT_ATOMS: atom_id res chain seq x y z
N MET A 1 1.29 4.52 29.75
CA MET A 1 2.64 3.97 29.95
C MET A 1 3.66 4.99 29.55
N ILE A 2 4.71 5.08 30.31
CA ILE A 2 5.75 6.09 30.21
C ILE A 2 7.09 5.42 29.89
N LYS A 3 8.01 6.21 29.39
CA LYS A 3 9.40 5.82 29.15
C LYS A 3 10.01 5.20 30.41
N GLY A 4 10.71 4.08 30.25
CA GLY A 4 11.40 3.33 31.32
C GLY A 4 10.58 2.21 31.95
N GLU A 5 9.27 2.14 31.73
CA GLU A 5 8.46 1.00 32.18
C GLU A 5 8.87 -0.30 31.47
N ILE A 6 8.73 -1.42 32.20
CA ILE A 6 9.01 -2.76 31.66
C ILE A 6 7.70 -3.53 31.48
N ILE A 7 7.44 -4.03 30.28
CA ILE A 7 6.26 -4.80 29.93
C ILE A 7 6.71 -6.12 29.31
N ASN A 8 6.43 -7.22 29.96
CA ASN A 8 6.83 -8.58 29.48
C ASN A 8 8.32 -8.68 29.08
N GLY A 9 9.19 -7.98 29.85
CA GLY A 9 10.64 -7.93 29.61
C GLY A 9 11.07 -6.94 28.51
N TYR A 10 10.14 -6.16 27.93
CA TYR A 10 10.44 -5.07 27.03
C TYR A 10 10.49 -3.75 27.80
N THR A 11 11.63 -3.05 27.76
CA THR A 11 11.79 -1.71 28.33
C THR A 11 11.33 -0.66 27.33
N ILE A 12 10.38 0.18 27.72
CA ILE A 12 9.81 1.23 26.85
C ILE A 12 10.83 2.36 26.69
N LEU A 13 11.15 2.72 25.47
CA LEU A 13 12.17 3.72 25.14
C LEU A 13 11.61 5.14 25.02
N GLU A 14 10.34 5.28 24.66
CA GLU A 14 9.63 6.56 24.50
C GLU A 14 8.22 6.44 25.06
N ASP A 15 7.60 7.59 25.39
CA ASP A 15 6.18 7.58 25.76
C ASP A 15 5.31 7.14 24.58
N PHE A 16 4.25 6.39 24.88
CA PHE A 16 3.32 5.93 23.85
C PHE A 16 2.58 7.10 23.20
N LYS A 17 2.58 7.13 21.88
CA LYS A 17 1.84 8.10 21.05
C LYS A 17 0.63 7.41 20.43
N VAL A 18 -0.48 8.12 20.34
CA VAL A 18 -1.66 7.63 19.59
C VAL A 18 -1.24 7.55 18.11
N ALA A 19 -1.30 6.36 17.56
CA ALA A 19 -1.22 6.13 16.11
C ALA A 19 -2.65 5.94 15.61
N GLY A 20 -2.97 6.48 14.47
CA GLY A 20 -4.33 6.46 13.92
C GLY A 20 -5.14 5.20 14.27
N GLY A 21 -6.43 5.34 14.48
CA GLY A 21 -7.31 4.24 14.88
C GLY A 21 -7.26 3.90 16.38
N MET A 22 -7.38 2.61 16.70
CA MET A 22 -7.59 2.09 18.06
C MET A 22 -6.29 1.60 18.71
N SER A 23 -5.17 2.31 18.51
CA SER A 23 -3.88 1.87 19.06
C SER A 23 -2.97 3.01 19.49
N LYS A 24 -2.00 2.67 20.36
CA LYS A 24 -0.86 3.50 20.70
C LYS A 24 0.43 2.78 20.36
N VAL A 25 1.45 3.53 19.98
CA VAL A 25 2.73 2.98 19.53
C VAL A 25 3.90 3.61 20.28
N SER A 26 4.96 2.85 20.39
CA SER A 26 6.24 3.29 20.93
C SER A 26 7.38 2.41 20.39
N PHE A 27 8.59 2.67 20.87
CA PHE A 27 9.72 1.77 20.74
C PHE A 27 10.05 1.13 22.07
N ALA A 28 10.56 -0.09 22.05
CA ALA A 28 10.97 -0.84 23.21
C ALA A 28 12.30 -1.55 22.96
N SER A 29 13.02 -1.90 24.03
CA SER A 29 14.24 -2.70 23.95
C SER A 29 14.14 -3.97 24.78
N LYS A 30 14.73 -5.05 24.28
CA LYS A 30 14.87 -6.33 25.00
C LYS A 30 16.16 -7.01 24.54
N ASN A 31 17.00 -7.42 25.47
CA ASN A 31 18.27 -8.08 25.19
C ASN A 31 19.18 -7.27 24.24
N GLY A 32 19.24 -5.94 24.39
CA GLY A 32 20.07 -5.05 23.56
C GLY A 32 19.54 -4.80 22.15
N LYS A 33 18.36 -5.35 21.78
CA LYS A 33 17.73 -5.14 20.48
C LYS A 33 16.50 -4.24 20.62
N GLU A 34 16.28 -3.35 19.66
CA GLU A 34 15.13 -2.47 19.62
C GLU A 34 13.99 -3.03 18.78
N TYR A 35 12.77 -2.72 19.20
CA TYR A 35 11.53 -3.19 18.63
C TYR A 35 10.51 -2.06 18.51
N PHE A 36 9.58 -2.19 17.59
CA PHE A 36 8.35 -1.43 17.56
C PHE A 36 7.31 -2.13 18.43
N ILE A 37 6.65 -1.40 19.33
CA ILE A 37 5.61 -1.92 20.21
C ILE A 37 4.31 -1.16 19.98
N LYS A 38 3.22 -1.91 19.80
CA LYS A 38 1.85 -1.40 19.62
C LYS A 38 0.99 -1.87 20.79
N GLU A 39 0.31 -0.94 21.45
CA GLU A 39 -0.73 -1.22 22.44
C GLU A 39 -2.09 -1.07 21.79
N PHE A 40 -2.93 -2.10 21.86
CA PHE A 40 -4.32 -2.03 21.42
C PHE A 40 -5.18 -1.33 22.47
N LEU A 41 -5.97 -0.34 22.04
CA LEU A 41 -6.93 0.36 22.91
C LEU A 41 -8.20 -0.46 23.09
N TYR A 42 -8.55 -1.30 22.15
CA TYR A 42 -9.68 -2.22 22.14
C TYR A 42 -9.28 -3.55 21.47
N PRO A 43 -9.80 -4.72 21.94
CA PRO A 43 -10.59 -4.88 23.16
C PRO A 43 -9.73 -4.76 24.43
N LYS A 44 -10.39 -4.48 25.57
CA LYS A 44 -9.74 -4.53 26.88
C LYS A 44 -10.25 -5.73 27.66
N TYR A 45 -9.32 -6.54 28.16
CA TYR A 45 -9.65 -7.72 28.97
C TYR A 45 -10.29 -7.31 30.29
N PRO A 46 -11.47 -7.85 30.66
CA PRO A 46 -12.15 -7.47 31.88
C PRO A 46 -11.39 -7.97 33.08
N THR A 47 -11.15 -7.07 34.03
CA THR A 47 -10.62 -7.38 35.38
C THR A 47 -11.78 -7.46 36.38
N PRO A 48 -11.54 -7.98 37.61
CA PRO A 48 -12.56 -7.99 38.65
C PRO A 48 -13.18 -6.61 38.90
N GLU A 49 -12.38 -5.55 38.80
CA GLU A 49 -12.77 -4.15 39.04
C GLU A 49 -13.45 -3.52 37.83
N SER A 50 -13.48 -4.20 36.68
CA SER A 50 -14.11 -3.68 35.46
C SER A 50 -15.61 -3.46 35.66
N PRO A 51 -16.19 -2.35 35.18
CA PRO A 51 -17.61 -2.08 35.33
C PRO A 51 -18.46 -3.04 34.50
N GLY A 52 -19.68 -3.30 34.98
CA GLY A 52 -20.68 -4.13 34.30
C GLY A 52 -21.01 -5.41 35.06
N SER A 53 -22.14 -6.02 34.69
CA SER A 53 -22.58 -7.30 35.22
C SER A 53 -21.64 -8.45 34.84
N GLU A 54 -21.72 -9.56 35.54
CA GLU A 54 -20.95 -10.76 35.21
C GLU A 54 -21.24 -11.28 33.80
N ALA A 55 -22.47 -11.14 33.32
CA ALA A 55 -22.84 -11.49 31.94
C ALA A 55 -22.11 -10.59 30.91
N VAL A 56 -22.01 -9.28 31.17
CA VAL A 56 -21.26 -8.33 30.32
C VAL A 56 -19.76 -8.64 30.35
N LYS A 57 -19.20 -8.91 31.54
CA LYS A 57 -17.78 -9.30 31.66
C LYS A 57 -17.51 -10.60 30.92
N LYS A 58 -18.39 -11.60 31.00
CA LYS A 58 -18.26 -12.86 30.24
C LYS A 58 -18.28 -12.64 28.75
N LYS A 59 -19.19 -11.78 28.22
CA LYS A 59 -19.22 -11.43 26.78
C LYS A 59 -17.91 -10.73 26.36
N LYS A 60 -17.44 -9.75 27.13
CA LYS A 60 -16.16 -9.07 26.88
C LYS A 60 -14.97 -10.03 26.91
N LYS A 61 -14.96 -10.97 27.86
CA LYS A 61 -13.90 -11.97 27.94
C LYS A 61 -13.86 -12.86 26.71
N LYS A 62 -15.01 -13.32 26.22
CA LYS A 62 -15.12 -14.13 25.00
C LYS A 62 -14.57 -13.35 23.78
N ALA A 63 -14.97 -12.09 23.60
CA ALA A 63 -14.45 -11.25 22.53
C ALA A 63 -12.92 -11.05 22.60
N CYS A 64 -12.37 -10.91 23.82
CA CYS A 64 -10.93 -10.84 24.03
C CYS A 64 -10.20 -12.15 23.69
N GLU A 65 -10.80 -13.29 24.01
CA GLU A 65 -10.24 -14.61 23.68
C GLU A 65 -10.25 -14.86 22.17
N GLU A 66 -11.31 -14.46 21.47
CA GLU A 66 -11.42 -14.51 20.01
C GLU A 66 -10.39 -13.59 19.33
N PHE A 67 -10.25 -12.36 19.82
CA PHE A 67 -9.23 -11.42 19.36
C PHE A 67 -7.81 -11.98 19.54
N GLU A 68 -7.50 -12.52 20.72
CA GLU A 68 -6.18 -13.11 20.99
C GLU A 68 -5.90 -14.31 20.08
N LYS A 69 -6.87 -15.21 19.95
CA LYS A 69 -6.78 -16.38 19.07
C LYS A 69 -6.51 -15.97 17.62
N HIS A 70 -7.30 -15.04 17.11
CA HIS A 70 -7.19 -14.53 15.75
C HIS A 70 -5.80 -13.97 15.44
N HIS A 71 -5.30 -13.05 16.28
CA HIS A 71 -3.97 -12.47 16.09
C HIS A 71 -2.86 -13.52 16.16
N ARG A 72 -2.96 -14.51 17.07
CA ARG A 72 -1.98 -15.60 17.17
C ARG A 72 -1.98 -16.47 15.93
N GLU A 73 -3.16 -16.85 15.42
CA GLU A 73 -3.29 -17.70 14.23
C GLU A 73 -2.72 -17.02 12.98
N ILE A 74 -3.07 -15.76 12.74
CA ILE A 74 -2.53 -14.98 11.61
C ILE A 74 -1.00 -14.86 11.71
N ASN A 75 -0.48 -14.44 12.87
CA ASN A 75 0.96 -14.27 13.05
C ASN A 75 1.73 -15.60 12.93
N GLN A 76 1.21 -16.69 13.49
CA GLN A 76 1.81 -18.01 13.37
C GLN A 76 1.83 -18.49 11.91
N LYS A 77 0.73 -18.25 11.18
CA LYS A 77 0.61 -18.65 9.78
C LYS A 77 1.62 -17.90 8.92
N ILE A 78 1.73 -16.58 9.07
CA ILE A 78 2.71 -15.76 8.35
C ILE A 78 4.13 -16.18 8.74
N GLY A 79 4.45 -16.24 10.03
CA GLY A 79 5.77 -16.59 10.56
C GLY A 79 6.24 -18.00 10.19
N SER A 80 5.32 -18.92 9.85
CA SER A 80 5.67 -20.27 9.38
C SER A 80 6.29 -20.30 7.98
N LYS A 81 6.15 -19.22 7.19
CA LYS A 81 6.57 -19.16 5.78
C LYS A 81 7.51 -17.99 5.47
N VAL A 82 7.61 -17.04 6.38
CA VAL A 82 8.38 -15.80 6.17
C VAL A 82 9.38 -15.62 7.30
N SER A 83 10.61 -15.27 6.95
CA SER A 83 11.64 -14.93 7.94
C SER A 83 11.56 -13.46 8.35
N ILE A 84 12.03 -13.16 9.56
CA ILE A 84 12.25 -11.79 10.03
C ILE A 84 13.17 -11.06 9.05
N GLY A 85 12.86 -9.80 8.72
CA GLY A 85 13.57 -9.01 7.71
C GLY A 85 13.09 -9.21 6.28
N GLY A 86 12.16 -10.15 6.03
CA GLY A 86 11.54 -10.41 4.73
C GLY A 86 10.60 -9.29 4.25
N ASN A 87 9.79 -9.63 3.24
CA ASN A 87 8.85 -8.68 2.63
C ASN A 87 7.57 -8.47 3.44
N LEU A 88 7.29 -9.31 4.44
CA LEU A 88 6.16 -9.14 5.37
C LEU A 88 6.71 -8.86 6.77
N VAL A 89 6.30 -7.73 7.36
CA VAL A 89 6.70 -7.33 8.72
C VAL A 89 5.64 -7.78 9.71
N PHE A 90 5.72 -9.01 10.12
CA PHE A 90 4.76 -9.64 11.04
C PHE A 90 5.19 -9.52 12.50
N ALA A 91 4.27 -9.81 13.45
CA ALA A 91 4.57 -9.74 14.87
C ALA A 91 5.54 -10.84 15.31
N ILE A 92 6.59 -10.43 16.01
CA ILE A 92 7.55 -11.32 16.66
C ILE A 92 6.97 -11.87 17.96
N ASP A 93 6.18 -11.03 18.67
CA ASP A 93 5.53 -11.39 19.93
C ASP A 93 4.15 -10.73 20.00
N PHE A 94 3.20 -11.41 20.62
CA PHE A 94 1.86 -10.91 20.89
C PHE A 94 1.40 -11.42 22.25
N PHE A 95 1.14 -10.50 23.18
CA PHE A 95 0.82 -10.86 24.57
C PHE A 95 -0.15 -9.87 25.20
N ARG A 96 -0.75 -10.30 26.30
CA ARG A 96 -1.56 -9.46 27.20
C ARG A 96 -0.77 -9.09 28.45
N SER A 97 -0.85 -7.82 28.85
CA SER A 97 -0.35 -7.34 30.14
C SER A 97 -1.43 -6.48 30.80
N GLY A 98 -1.90 -6.90 31.96
CA GLY A 98 -3.08 -6.32 32.61
C GLY A 98 -4.33 -6.51 31.74
N ALA A 99 -5.03 -5.40 31.45
CA ALA A 99 -6.20 -5.37 30.58
C ALA A 99 -5.86 -5.14 29.10
N SER A 100 -4.61 -4.81 28.75
CA SER A 100 -4.22 -4.40 27.40
C SER A 100 -3.48 -5.50 26.65
N TYR A 101 -3.65 -5.51 25.32
CA TYR A 101 -2.89 -6.36 24.40
C TYR A 101 -1.77 -5.57 23.75
N TYR A 102 -0.66 -6.25 23.52
CA TYR A 102 0.56 -5.70 22.94
C TYR A 102 1.04 -6.55 21.78
N LYS A 103 1.53 -5.89 20.75
CA LYS A 103 2.15 -6.49 19.58
C LYS A 103 3.56 -5.95 19.42
N ILE A 104 4.51 -6.83 19.18
CA ILE A 104 5.92 -6.50 18.98
C ILE A 104 6.31 -6.83 17.56
N ASN A 105 6.83 -5.85 16.85
CA ASN A 105 7.40 -6.04 15.52
C ASN A 105 8.90 -5.68 15.54
N GLU A 106 9.64 -6.14 14.53
CA GLU A 106 11.00 -5.64 14.34
C GLU A 106 10.97 -4.12 14.13
N LYS A 107 11.97 -3.42 14.71
CA LYS A 107 12.18 -2.02 14.38
C LYS A 107 12.78 -1.94 12.98
N ILE A 108 12.04 -1.37 12.07
CA ILE A 108 12.47 -1.15 10.69
C ILE A 108 12.51 0.34 10.39
N ASP A 109 13.32 0.71 9.40
CA ASP A 109 13.22 2.03 8.82
C ASP A 109 11.89 2.15 8.06
N THR A 110 10.99 3.03 8.50
CA THR A 110 9.67 3.27 7.92
C THR A 110 9.67 4.34 6.84
N SER A 111 10.85 4.91 6.47
CA SER A 111 10.90 5.79 5.32
C SER A 111 10.44 5.04 4.07
N THR A 112 9.64 5.68 3.25
CA THR A 112 9.08 5.10 2.03
C THR A 112 8.99 6.16 0.95
N LEU A 113 8.93 5.72 -0.31
CA LEU A 113 8.58 6.62 -1.40
C LEU A 113 7.07 6.86 -1.40
N ALA A 114 6.65 8.12 -1.40
CA ALA A 114 5.25 8.48 -1.60
C ALA A 114 4.79 8.13 -3.04
N CYS A 115 3.48 7.89 -3.22
CA CYS A 115 2.91 7.58 -4.54
C CYS A 115 3.25 8.66 -5.59
N SER A 116 3.22 9.95 -5.22
CA SER A 116 3.62 11.04 -6.09
C SER A 116 5.08 10.93 -6.56
N ALA A 117 5.99 10.55 -5.67
CA ALA A 117 7.39 10.33 -6.04
C ALA A 117 7.59 9.06 -6.89
N ILE A 118 6.78 8.01 -6.65
CA ILE A 118 6.81 6.79 -7.47
C ILE A 118 6.34 7.10 -8.89
N SER A 119 5.25 7.84 -9.06
CA SER A 119 4.66 8.15 -10.38
C SER A 119 5.54 9.02 -11.27
N GLU A 120 6.56 9.66 -10.71
CA GLU A 120 7.56 10.44 -11.46
C GLU A 120 8.81 9.62 -11.84
N LEU A 121 8.90 8.36 -11.41
CA LEU A 121 9.96 7.46 -11.83
C LEU A 121 9.76 7.00 -13.29
N PRO A 122 10.83 6.59 -13.98
CA PRO A 122 10.70 5.86 -15.24
C PRO A 122 9.78 4.64 -15.07
N GLU A 123 8.93 4.37 -16.06
CA GLU A 123 7.94 3.28 -16.03
C GLU A 123 8.55 1.93 -15.65
N GLU A 124 9.75 1.65 -16.15
CA GLU A 124 10.53 0.45 -15.79
C GLU A 124 10.73 0.32 -14.28
N LYS A 125 11.01 1.42 -13.57
CA LYS A 125 11.19 1.43 -12.11
C LYS A 125 9.87 1.24 -11.38
N ILE A 126 8.79 1.83 -11.89
CA ILE A 126 7.43 1.65 -11.36
C ILE A 126 7.03 0.17 -11.49
N LEU A 127 7.31 -0.46 -12.64
CA LEU A 127 7.05 -1.89 -12.86
C LEU A 127 7.85 -2.79 -11.90
N ILE A 128 9.09 -2.43 -11.56
CA ILE A 128 9.88 -3.16 -10.55
C ILE A 128 9.20 -3.05 -9.17
N ILE A 129 8.78 -1.84 -8.78
CA ILE A 129 8.05 -1.60 -7.52
C ILE A 129 6.76 -2.41 -7.50
N ALA A 130 5.91 -2.29 -8.53
CA ALA A 130 4.64 -2.98 -8.64
C ALA A 130 4.82 -4.51 -8.52
N LYS A 131 5.79 -5.10 -9.22
CA LYS A 131 6.11 -6.53 -9.11
C LYS A 131 6.58 -6.93 -7.72
N SER A 132 7.37 -6.09 -7.05
CA SER A 132 7.81 -6.37 -5.68
C SER A 132 6.64 -6.36 -4.69
N VAL A 133 5.71 -5.42 -4.83
CA VAL A 133 4.46 -5.37 -4.03
C VAL A 133 3.59 -6.59 -4.31
N CYS A 134 3.36 -6.93 -5.58
CA CYS A 134 2.61 -8.14 -5.95
C CYS A 134 3.25 -9.41 -5.38
N HIS A 135 4.58 -9.51 -5.36
CA HIS A 135 5.27 -10.65 -4.75
C HIS A 135 4.96 -10.75 -3.25
N SER A 136 4.95 -9.65 -2.53
CA SER A 136 4.63 -9.61 -1.09
C SER A 136 3.18 -10.03 -0.83
N ILE A 137 2.22 -9.51 -1.62
CA ILE A 137 0.81 -9.90 -1.55
C ILE A 137 0.62 -11.38 -1.93
N ARG A 138 1.36 -11.88 -2.92
CA ARG A 138 1.32 -13.30 -3.32
C ARG A 138 1.70 -14.24 -2.19
N ILE A 139 2.71 -13.89 -1.39
CA ILE A 139 3.07 -14.68 -0.20
C ILE A 139 1.87 -14.76 0.76
N LEU A 140 1.19 -13.63 0.99
CA LEU A 140 0.04 -13.55 1.88
C LEU A 140 -1.15 -14.36 1.34
N HIS A 141 -1.50 -14.18 0.06
CA HIS A 141 -2.61 -14.90 -0.59
C HIS A 141 -2.37 -16.41 -0.68
N ASN A 142 -1.11 -16.87 -0.83
CA ASN A 142 -0.76 -18.29 -0.78
C ASN A 142 -0.96 -18.91 0.61
N LEU A 143 -1.07 -18.09 1.66
CA LEU A 143 -1.45 -18.49 3.00
C LEU A 143 -2.96 -18.43 3.21
N ASN A 144 -3.71 -18.04 2.19
CA ASN A 144 -5.15 -17.79 2.22
C ASN A 144 -5.53 -16.67 3.21
N ILE A 145 -4.67 -15.65 3.32
CA ILE A 145 -4.85 -14.48 4.18
C ILE A 145 -5.13 -13.26 3.31
N VAL A 146 -6.17 -12.50 3.68
CA VAL A 146 -6.51 -11.18 3.18
C VAL A 146 -5.81 -10.16 4.06
N HIS A 147 -5.20 -9.13 3.47
CA HIS A 147 -4.57 -8.05 4.24
C HIS A 147 -5.61 -7.22 5.01
N GLY A 148 -6.75 -6.93 4.39
CA GLY A 148 -7.90 -6.26 4.98
C GLY A 148 -7.83 -4.73 5.01
N ASP A 149 -6.64 -4.13 5.22
CA ASP A 149 -6.38 -2.68 5.14
C ASP A 149 -5.18 -2.37 4.24
N LEU A 150 -5.19 -2.92 3.02
CA LEU A 150 -4.14 -2.64 2.05
C LEU A 150 -4.25 -1.19 1.56
N LYS A 151 -3.17 -0.42 1.68
CA LYS A 151 -3.06 0.97 1.23
C LYS A 151 -1.59 1.36 1.10
N PRO A 152 -1.25 2.48 0.45
CA PRO A 152 0.15 2.92 0.32
C PRO A 152 0.88 3.05 1.66
N ASP A 153 0.21 3.51 2.72
CA ASP A 153 0.81 3.67 4.06
C ASP A 153 1.24 2.34 4.68
N ASN A 154 0.61 1.24 4.27
CA ASN A 154 0.93 -0.12 4.72
C ASN A 154 1.90 -0.85 3.76
N ILE A 155 2.48 -0.12 2.78
CA ILE A 155 3.45 -0.64 1.81
C ILE A 155 4.71 0.22 1.84
N LEU A 156 5.78 -0.28 2.43
CA LEU A 156 7.05 0.43 2.47
C LEU A 156 7.87 0.14 1.21
N ILE A 157 8.09 1.16 0.39
CA ILE A 157 8.93 1.06 -0.81
C ILE A 157 10.34 1.53 -0.48
N LYS A 158 11.28 0.61 -0.55
CA LYS A 158 12.71 0.85 -0.27
C LYS A 158 13.54 0.79 -1.53
N LYS A 159 14.43 1.76 -1.69
CA LYS A 159 15.50 1.68 -2.68
C LYS A 159 16.58 0.73 -2.16
N THR A 160 17.00 -0.22 -2.98
CA THR A 160 18.05 -1.20 -2.68
C THR A 160 19.13 -1.16 -3.76
N ALA A 161 20.25 -1.84 -3.53
CA ALA A 161 21.30 -1.96 -4.56
C ALA A 161 20.80 -2.63 -5.85
N ALA A 162 19.84 -3.54 -5.74
CA ALA A 162 19.21 -4.26 -6.87
C ALA A 162 18.00 -3.54 -7.48
N GLY A 163 17.64 -2.34 -7.01
CA GLY A 163 16.47 -1.58 -7.46
C GLY A 163 15.54 -1.19 -6.31
N TYR A 164 14.32 -1.72 -6.30
CA TYR A 164 13.33 -1.40 -5.27
C TYR A 164 12.74 -2.68 -4.67
N SER A 165 12.35 -2.59 -3.40
CA SER A 165 11.68 -3.65 -2.67
C SER A 165 10.44 -3.09 -1.96
N GLY A 166 9.30 -3.77 -2.08
CA GLY A 166 8.07 -3.47 -1.34
C GLY A 166 7.93 -4.39 -0.13
N LYS A 167 7.73 -3.81 1.05
CA LYS A 167 7.41 -4.56 2.28
C LYS A 167 5.99 -4.25 2.72
N LEU A 168 5.22 -5.27 3.06
CA LEU A 168 3.90 -5.09 3.69
C LEU A 168 4.07 -5.02 5.21
N ILE A 169 3.34 -4.11 5.81
CA ILE A 169 3.27 -3.89 7.26
C ILE A 169 1.81 -3.89 7.72
N ASP A 170 1.61 -4.00 9.02
CA ASP A 170 0.33 -3.85 9.71
C ASP A 170 -0.75 -4.85 9.28
N PHE A 171 -0.64 -6.07 9.82
CA PHE A 171 -1.58 -7.18 9.59
C PHE A 171 -2.65 -7.26 10.70
N ASP A 172 -3.01 -6.13 11.34
CA ASP A 172 -3.98 -6.14 12.44
C ASP A 172 -5.40 -6.43 11.96
N ASP A 173 -5.73 -5.97 10.77
CA ASP A 173 -7.04 -6.14 10.12
C ASP A 173 -7.08 -7.34 9.16
N SER A 174 -6.02 -8.17 9.17
CA SER A 174 -5.93 -9.33 8.28
C SER A 174 -6.80 -10.48 8.79
N TYR A 175 -7.38 -11.22 7.86
CA TYR A 175 -8.23 -12.38 8.17
C TYR A 175 -8.05 -13.49 7.13
N PHE A 176 -8.51 -14.69 7.45
CA PHE A 176 -8.55 -15.80 6.48
C PHE A 176 -9.60 -15.54 5.41
N SER A 177 -9.24 -15.75 4.16
CA SER A 177 -10.10 -15.52 3.00
C SER A 177 -11.45 -16.24 3.16
N GLY A 178 -12.54 -15.48 3.07
CA GLY A 178 -13.89 -15.96 3.27
C GLY A 178 -14.30 -16.18 4.73
N ASN A 179 -13.46 -15.79 5.69
CA ASN A 179 -13.70 -15.94 7.12
C ASN A 179 -13.23 -14.70 7.89
N PRO A 180 -13.80 -13.51 7.64
CA PRO A 180 -13.51 -12.31 8.43
C PRO A 180 -13.99 -12.47 9.88
N PRO A 181 -13.61 -11.56 10.80
CA PRO A 181 -14.19 -11.50 12.13
C PRO A 181 -15.73 -11.49 12.09
N GLU A 182 -16.37 -12.24 13.00
CA GLU A 182 -17.85 -12.28 13.10
C GLU A 182 -18.43 -10.92 13.49
N ASP A 183 -17.73 -10.21 14.36
CA ASP A 183 -18.08 -8.84 14.72
C ASP A 183 -17.63 -7.90 13.59
N ARG A 184 -18.60 -7.36 12.86
CA ARG A 184 -18.36 -6.47 11.71
C ARG A 184 -17.66 -5.17 12.10
N GLU A 185 -17.82 -4.71 13.34
CA GLU A 185 -17.10 -3.55 13.87
C GLU A 185 -15.58 -3.81 13.96
N CYS A 186 -15.18 -5.08 13.95
CA CYS A 186 -13.78 -5.50 13.90
C CYS A 186 -13.22 -5.60 12.46
N VAL A 187 -14.08 -5.50 11.44
CA VAL A 187 -13.64 -5.40 10.03
C VAL A 187 -13.50 -3.94 9.70
N VAL A 188 -12.32 -3.42 9.88
CA VAL A 188 -11.97 -2.02 9.61
C VAL A 188 -11.16 -1.92 8.32
N GLY A 189 -10.69 -0.75 8.01
CA GLY A 189 -9.88 -0.45 6.85
C GLY A 189 -10.02 1.03 6.52
N THR A 190 -9.50 1.40 5.37
CA THR A 190 -9.51 2.79 4.90
C THR A 190 -10.55 2.95 3.80
N PRO A 191 -11.65 3.72 4.02
CA PRO A 191 -12.81 3.78 3.12
C PRO A 191 -12.48 4.08 1.66
N GLU A 192 -11.44 4.87 1.40
CA GLU A 192 -11.00 5.21 0.05
C GLU A 192 -10.40 4.03 -0.73
N TYR A 193 -10.05 2.96 -0.02
CA TYR A 193 -9.42 1.76 -0.58
C TYR A 193 -10.30 0.51 -0.48
N TYR A 194 -11.52 0.61 0.06
CA TYR A 194 -12.42 -0.53 0.15
C TYR A 194 -12.71 -1.13 -1.24
N SER A 195 -12.87 -2.43 -1.26
CA SER A 195 -13.56 -3.09 -2.35
C SER A 195 -15.09 -2.96 -2.17
N PRO A 196 -15.89 -3.11 -3.24
CA PRO A 196 -17.36 -3.02 -3.14
C PRO A 196 -17.95 -3.96 -2.09
N GLU A 197 -17.51 -5.21 -2.06
CA GLU A 197 -17.97 -6.22 -1.10
C GLU A 197 -17.53 -5.94 0.34
N GLN A 198 -16.35 -5.31 0.54
CA GLN A 198 -15.91 -4.88 1.86
C GLN A 198 -16.76 -3.71 2.37
N ALA A 199 -17.02 -2.72 1.50
CA ALA A 199 -17.91 -1.61 1.83
C ALA A 199 -19.31 -2.11 2.17
N ASP A 200 -19.85 -3.04 1.38
CA ASP A 200 -21.15 -3.65 1.63
C ASP A 200 -21.19 -4.37 2.97
N TYR A 201 -20.18 -5.20 3.25
CA TYR A 201 -20.10 -5.95 4.51
C TYR A 201 -20.05 -5.04 5.74
N ILE A 202 -19.28 -3.96 5.69
CA ILE A 202 -19.12 -3.03 6.81
C ILE A 202 -20.34 -2.12 6.99
N MET A 203 -21.00 -1.72 5.87
CA MET A 203 -22.10 -0.74 5.87
C MET A 203 -23.50 -1.37 5.89
N ASP A 204 -23.59 -2.70 5.80
CA ASP A 204 -24.87 -3.41 5.78
C ASP A 204 -25.48 -3.47 7.18
N GLU A 205 -26.48 -2.62 7.42
CA GLU A 205 -27.20 -2.55 8.70
C GLU A 205 -28.07 -3.80 8.96
N ASP A 206 -28.52 -4.48 7.91
CA ASP A 206 -29.42 -5.63 7.98
C ASP A 206 -28.68 -6.97 8.20
N GLU A 207 -27.33 -6.94 8.27
CA GLU A 207 -26.46 -8.13 8.43
C GLU A 207 -26.71 -9.27 7.41
N GLY A 208 -27.32 -8.94 6.26
CA GLY A 208 -27.65 -9.91 5.21
C GLY A 208 -26.44 -10.38 4.39
N ILE A 209 -25.36 -9.58 4.35
CA ILE A 209 -24.17 -9.86 3.56
C ILE A 209 -23.24 -10.83 4.28
N SER A 210 -22.94 -11.93 3.61
CA SER A 210 -22.06 -12.97 4.16
C SER A 210 -20.60 -12.57 4.09
N GLY A 211 -19.83 -12.73 5.17
CA GLY A 211 -18.37 -12.57 5.18
C GLY A 211 -17.63 -13.49 4.22
N LYS A 212 -18.29 -14.54 3.68
CA LYS A 212 -17.71 -15.42 2.66
C LYS A 212 -17.32 -14.70 1.36
N THR A 213 -17.89 -13.52 1.10
CA THR A 213 -17.51 -12.68 -0.05
C THR A 213 -16.18 -11.98 0.13
N LEU A 214 -15.75 -11.78 1.38
CA LEU A 214 -14.47 -11.13 1.72
C LEU A 214 -13.30 -12.10 1.53
N THR A 215 -12.75 -12.12 0.33
CA THR A 215 -11.69 -13.04 -0.06
C THR A 215 -10.41 -12.27 -0.45
N CYS A 216 -9.35 -12.99 -0.79
CA CYS A 216 -8.13 -12.38 -1.36
C CYS A 216 -8.41 -11.50 -2.60
N LYS A 217 -9.59 -11.64 -3.22
CA LYS A 217 -10.01 -10.77 -4.32
C LYS A 217 -10.34 -9.35 -3.88
N SER A 218 -10.62 -9.12 -2.59
CA SER A 218 -10.78 -7.77 -2.02
C SER A 218 -9.46 -7.00 -2.08
N ASP A 219 -8.35 -7.62 -1.67
CA ASP A 219 -7.02 -7.02 -1.82
C ASP A 219 -6.64 -6.75 -3.29
N ILE A 220 -7.12 -7.57 -4.24
CA ILE A 220 -6.88 -7.34 -5.68
C ILE A 220 -7.55 -6.05 -6.15
N PHE A 221 -8.78 -5.77 -5.69
CA PHE A 221 -9.44 -4.51 -6.01
C PHE A 221 -8.64 -3.31 -5.47
N THR A 222 -8.26 -3.37 -4.21
CA THR A 222 -7.45 -2.33 -3.55
C THR A 222 -6.11 -2.15 -4.24
N LEU A 223 -5.44 -3.25 -4.61
CA LEU A 223 -4.19 -3.19 -5.38
C LEU A 223 -4.39 -2.50 -6.75
N GLY A 224 -5.54 -2.67 -7.40
CA GLY A 224 -5.89 -1.94 -8.63
C GLY A 224 -5.90 -0.42 -8.43
N ILE A 225 -6.43 0.06 -7.29
CA ILE A 225 -6.38 1.49 -6.92
C ILE A 225 -4.92 1.92 -6.71
N ILE A 226 -4.14 1.15 -5.97
CA ILE A 226 -2.73 1.47 -5.66
C ILE A 226 -1.87 1.49 -6.94
N LEU A 227 -2.08 0.56 -7.87
CA LEU A 227 -1.37 0.57 -9.14
C LEU A 227 -1.72 1.82 -9.97
N SER A 228 -2.98 2.29 -9.96
CA SER A 228 -3.32 3.58 -10.56
C SER A 228 -2.48 4.70 -9.95
N GLU A 229 -2.39 4.79 -8.63
CA GLU A 229 -1.59 5.82 -7.95
C GLU A 229 -0.10 5.71 -8.30
N TYR A 230 0.46 4.51 -8.38
CA TYR A 230 1.87 4.33 -8.71
C TYR A 230 2.21 4.77 -10.14
N PHE A 231 1.34 4.47 -11.10
CA PHE A 231 1.59 4.80 -12.51
C PHE A 231 1.13 6.20 -12.90
N THR A 232 0.14 6.76 -12.22
CA THR A 232 -0.45 8.05 -12.61
C THR A 232 -0.29 9.17 -11.59
N GLY A 233 0.06 8.85 -10.35
CA GLY A 233 0.11 9.78 -9.21
C GLY A 233 -1.22 9.91 -8.48
N GLU A 234 -2.31 9.37 -9.03
CA GLU A 234 -3.66 9.54 -8.50
C GLU A 234 -4.44 8.22 -8.51
N LYS A 235 -5.40 8.12 -7.60
CA LYS A 235 -6.42 7.06 -7.63
C LYS A 235 -7.20 7.13 -8.94
N PRO A 236 -7.87 6.04 -9.35
CA PRO A 236 -8.81 6.10 -10.47
C PRO A 236 -9.82 7.24 -10.26
N ILE A 237 -9.96 8.10 -11.28
CA ILE A 237 -10.83 9.27 -11.25
C ILE A 237 -12.27 8.83 -11.46
N THR A 238 -13.16 9.23 -10.56
CA THR A 238 -14.58 8.95 -10.57
C THR A 238 -15.38 10.25 -10.61
N ILE A 239 -16.64 10.18 -10.99
CA ILE A 239 -17.54 11.36 -11.00
C ILE A 239 -18.04 11.65 -9.59
N LYS A 240 -18.32 10.61 -8.82
CA LYS A 240 -18.91 10.72 -7.49
C LYS A 240 -18.22 9.78 -6.51
N GLY A 241 -17.63 10.34 -5.46
CA GLY A 241 -17.19 9.59 -4.28
C GLY A 241 -16.00 8.67 -4.51
N SER A 242 -15.98 7.57 -3.76
CA SER A 242 -14.92 6.58 -3.78
C SER A 242 -14.98 5.68 -5.01
N VAL A 243 -13.85 5.02 -5.34
CA VAL A 243 -13.75 4.09 -6.49
C VAL A 243 -14.76 2.96 -6.36
N TRP A 244 -14.91 2.35 -5.17
CA TRP A 244 -15.87 1.27 -4.95
C TRP A 244 -17.31 1.70 -5.18
N ALA A 245 -17.69 2.92 -4.75
CA ALA A 245 -19.03 3.44 -4.95
C ALA A 245 -19.31 3.71 -6.44
N ALA A 246 -18.36 4.30 -7.16
CA ALA A 246 -18.47 4.52 -8.60
C ALA A 246 -18.67 3.20 -9.36
N ILE A 247 -17.87 2.17 -9.05
CA ILE A 247 -17.99 0.83 -9.65
C ILE A 247 -19.35 0.20 -9.35
N LYS A 248 -19.88 0.31 -8.12
CA LYS A 248 -21.22 -0.17 -7.76
C LYS A 248 -22.31 0.48 -8.57
N HIS A 249 -22.15 1.76 -8.91
CA HIS A 249 -23.10 2.50 -9.74
C HIS A 249 -22.88 2.32 -11.25
N GLY A 250 -21.97 1.44 -11.66
CA GLY A 250 -21.68 1.19 -13.09
C GLY A 250 -20.92 2.32 -13.77
N GLU A 251 -20.26 3.20 -13.00
CA GLU A 251 -19.44 4.26 -13.56
C GLU A 251 -18.12 3.72 -14.10
N SER A 252 -17.70 4.28 -15.24
CA SER A 252 -16.37 4.02 -15.79
C SER A 252 -15.34 4.89 -15.09
N VAL A 253 -14.25 4.29 -14.63
CA VAL A 253 -13.12 5.03 -14.08
C VAL A 253 -12.21 5.59 -15.17
N ARG A 254 -11.56 6.73 -14.90
CA ARG A 254 -10.55 7.36 -15.75
C ARG A 254 -9.22 7.40 -15.01
N PHE A 255 -8.15 7.58 -15.76
CA PHE A 255 -6.79 7.66 -15.21
C PHE A 255 -6.19 9.04 -15.48
N ALA A 256 -5.44 9.58 -14.54
CA ALA A 256 -4.84 10.91 -14.63
C ALA A 256 -3.76 11.02 -15.71
N LYS A 257 -3.08 9.90 -16.02
CA LYS A 257 -2.11 9.82 -17.13
C LYS A 257 -2.53 8.71 -18.12
N CYS A 258 -2.06 8.80 -19.35
CA CYS A 258 -2.23 7.72 -20.33
C CYS A 258 -1.42 6.50 -19.87
N LEU A 259 -2.07 5.36 -19.81
CA LEU A 259 -1.46 4.08 -19.47
C LEU A 259 -1.28 3.23 -20.72
N ASN A 260 -0.28 2.35 -20.72
CA ASN A 260 -0.21 1.25 -21.68
C ASN A 260 -1.53 0.47 -21.67
N GLU A 261 -2.08 0.10 -22.82
CA GLU A 261 -3.41 -0.52 -22.92
C GLU A 261 -3.51 -1.87 -22.17
N LYS A 262 -2.44 -2.65 -22.10
CA LYS A 262 -2.41 -3.89 -21.32
C LYS A 262 -2.47 -3.61 -19.82
N LEU A 263 -1.70 -2.61 -19.35
CA LEU A 263 -1.72 -2.19 -17.94
C LEU A 263 -3.09 -1.60 -17.58
N LYS A 264 -3.65 -0.76 -18.43
CA LYS A 264 -4.99 -0.19 -18.26
C LYS A 264 -6.06 -1.29 -18.15
N SER A 265 -6.03 -2.25 -19.08
CA SER A 265 -6.95 -3.39 -19.09
C SER A 265 -6.79 -4.25 -17.83
N LEU A 266 -5.55 -4.46 -17.37
CA LEU A 266 -5.28 -5.14 -16.11
C LEU A 266 -5.93 -4.41 -14.92
N ILE A 267 -5.65 -3.12 -14.77
CA ILE A 267 -6.21 -2.33 -13.63
C ILE A 267 -7.75 -2.34 -13.70
N ILE A 268 -8.35 -2.16 -14.88
CA ILE A 268 -9.81 -2.23 -15.04
C ILE A 268 -10.35 -3.60 -14.61
N SER A 269 -9.70 -4.70 -14.99
CA SER A 269 -10.13 -6.05 -14.58
C SER A 269 -10.01 -6.26 -13.06
N MET A 270 -8.99 -5.68 -12.42
CA MET A 270 -8.83 -5.72 -10.96
C MET A 270 -9.96 -4.95 -10.25
N LEU A 271 -10.49 -3.91 -10.87
CA LEU A 271 -11.60 -3.08 -10.36
C LEU A 271 -12.99 -3.63 -10.71
N SER A 272 -13.11 -4.86 -11.19
CA SER A 272 -14.41 -5.49 -11.48
C SER A 272 -15.30 -5.50 -10.24
N LEU A 273 -16.60 -5.23 -10.42
CA LEU A 273 -17.58 -5.24 -9.34
C LEU A 273 -17.62 -6.61 -8.66
N ASN A 274 -17.77 -7.66 -9.46
CA ASN A 274 -17.84 -9.02 -8.94
C ASN A 274 -16.41 -9.54 -8.66
N PRO A 275 -16.10 -9.96 -7.41
CA PRO A 275 -14.77 -10.46 -7.04
C PRO A 275 -14.27 -11.63 -7.90
N ILE A 276 -15.16 -12.50 -8.39
CA ILE A 276 -14.79 -13.66 -9.18
C ILE A 276 -14.16 -13.28 -10.54
N ASP A 277 -14.57 -12.12 -11.09
CA ASP A 277 -14.08 -11.64 -12.38
C ASP A 277 -12.71 -10.96 -12.28
N ARG A 278 -12.25 -10.66 -11.07
CA ARG A 278 -10.92 -10.10 -10.85
C ARG A 278 -9.84 -11.15 -11.06
N PRO A 279 -8.67 -10.77 -11.58
CA PRO A 279 -7.54 -11.69 -11.70
C PRO A 279 -7.07 -12.20 -10.33
N THR A 280 -6.34 -13.30 -10.30
CA THR A 280 -5.54 -13.71 -9.14
C THR A 280 -4.26 -12.88 -9.05
N ILE A 281 -3.62 -12.86 -7.88
CA ILE A 281 -2.34 -12.16 -7.72
C ILE A 281 -1.25 -12.71 -8.65
N ASP A 282 -1.28 -14.01 -8.97
CA ASP A 282 -0.35 -14.62 -9.92
C ASP A 282 -0.58 -14.08 -11.34
N GLN A 283 -1.84 -13.95 -11.76
CA GLN A 283 -2.19 -13.37 -13.06
C GLN A 283 -1.78 -11.89 -13.15
N VAL A 284 -1.99 -11.12 -12.07
CA VAL A 284 -1.51 -9.72 -11.98
C VAL A 284 0.00 -9.67 -12.14
N PHE A 285 0.73 -10.48 -11.36
CA PHE A 285 2.20 -10.53 -11.39
C PHE A 285 2.73 -10.89 -12.77
N GLU A 286 2.16 -11.91 -13.43
CA GLU A 286 2.59 -12.36 -14.77
C GLU A 286 2.30 -11.29 -15.83
N THR A 287 1.16 -10.60 -15.75
CA THR A 287 0.86 -9.49 -16.68
C THR A 287 1.89 -8.37 -16.54
N LEU A 288 2.21 -7.95 -15.31
CA LEU A 288 3.24 -6.93 -15.05
C LEU A 288 4.64 -7.40 -15.49
N ARG A 289 4.93 -8.69 -15.40
CA ARG A 289 6.20 -9.27 -15.88
C ARG A 289 6.31 -9.18 -17.40
N CYS A 290 5.24 -9.47 -18.12
CA CYS A 290 5.21 -9.37 -19.58
C CYS A 290 5.38 -7.91 -20.07
N LEU A 291 4.77 -6.94 -19.38
CA LEU A 291 4.93 -5.52 -19.72
C LEU A 291 6.39 -5.06 -19.60
N HIS A 292 7.14 -5.58 -18.65
CA HIS A 292 8.55 -5.21 -18.46
C HIS A 292 9.47 -5.69 -19.58
N THR A 293 9.09 -6.75 -20.30
CA THR A 293 9.90 -7.37 -21.36
C THR A 293 9.54 -6.87 -22.76
N GLU A 294 8.46 -6.12 -22.92
CA GLU A 294 8.07 -5.58 -24.21
C GLU A 294 8.85 -4.29 -24.53
N PRO A 295 9.45 -4.15 -25.72
CA PRO A 295 10.00 -2.88 -26.14
C PRO A 295 8.87 -1.83 -26.26
N PRO A 296 9.16 -0.54 -26.02
CA PRO A 296 8.15 0.50 -26.14
C PRO A 296 7.55 0.47 -27.55
N THR A 297 6.26 0.23 -27.65
CA THR A 297 5.51 0.36 -28.91
C THR A 297 5.41 1.86 -29.21
N PHE A 298 6.30 2.35 -30.07
CA PHE A 298 6.10 3.66 -30.68
C PHE A 298 4.85 3.56 -31.54
N ALA A 299 3.78 4.24 -31.15
CA ALA A 299 2.66 4.47 -32.04
C ALA A 299 3.21 5.24 -33.22
N GLU A 300 3.32 4.59 -34.40
CA GLU A 300 3.60 5.26 -35.64
C GLU A 300 2.52 6.34 -35.84
N SER A 301 2.91 7.59 -35.66
CA SER A 301 2.09 8.70 -36.10
C SER A 301 2.01 8.59 -37.62
N LYS A 302 0.90 8.08 -38.15
CA LYS A 302 0.56 8.19 -39.56
C LYS A 302 0.37 9.66 -39.87
N THR A 303 1.47 10.32 -40.25
CA THR A 303 1.43 11.60 -40.95
C THR A 303 0.77 11.34 -42.31
N PRO A 304 -0.31 12.04 -42.64
CA PRO A 304 -0.87 11.90 -43.99
C PRO A 304 0.14 12.46 -44.98
N VAL A 305 0.65 11.59 -45.86
CA VAL A 305 1.45 12.00 -47.02
C VAL A 305 0.52 12.74 -47.96
N ILE A 306 0.57 14.07 -47.95
CA ILE A 306 -0.03 14.89 -49.00
C ILE A 306 0.85 14.72 -50.23
N GLY A 307 0.35 13.98 -51.22
CA GLY A 307 0.96 13.82 -52.52
C GLY A 307 0.91 15.12 -53.31
N LEU A 308 2.05 15.76 -53.50
CA LEU A 308 2.24 16.79 -54.50
C LEU A 308 2.74 16.15 -55.77
N ARG A 309 1.90 16.24 -56.85
CA ARG A 309 2.24 15.85 -58.23
C ARG A 309 3.31 16.79 -58.81
N GLY A 310 4.29 16.19 -59.36
CA GLY A 310 5.04 16.44 -60.58
C GLY A 310 5.43 17.86 -60.97
N GLY A 311 6.73 18.03 -61.13
CA GLY A 311 7.36 19.10 -61.90
C GLY A 311 8.83 18.77 -62.12
N VAL A 312 9.14 18.24 -63.30
CA VAL A 312 10.52 17.98 -63.74
C VAL A 312 11.17 19.30 -64.10
N LEU A 313 12.29 19.64 -63.52
CA LEU A 313 13.29 20.55 -64.11
C LEU A 313 14.71 20.04 -63.82
N LYS A 314 15.44 19.82 -64.89
CA LYS A 314 16.85 19.49 -64.95
C LYS A 314 17.69 20.73 -64.64
N GLY A 315 18.78 20.56 -63.96
CA GLY A 315 19.83 21.54 -63.76
C GLY A 315 20.89 21.06 -62.78
N GLY A 316 21.99 20.51 -63.32
CA GLY A 316 23.13 20.12 -62.51
C GLY A 316 23.95 21.33 -62.07
N LEU A 317 24.69 21.14 -61.03
CA LEU A 317 26.06 21.70 -60.85
C LEU A 317 26.67 21.14 -59.55
N THR A 318 27.95 20.93 -59.62
CA THR A 318 28.96 20.26 -58.80
C THR A 318 29.21 20.86 -57.44
N PRO A 319 29.91 20.11 -56.54
CA PRO A 319 30.11 20.45 -55.12
C PRO A 319 31.32 21.36 -54.88
N THR A 320 31.23 22.24 -53.94
CA THR A 320 32.37 22.93 -53.31
C THR A 320 32.46 22.64 -51.81
N ARG A 321 33.68 22.54 -51.42
CA ARG A 321 34.29 22.04 -50.20
C ARG A 321 34.52 23.21 -49.20
N ALA A 322 34.52 22.82 -47.92
CA ALA A 322 35.32 23.32 -46.79
C ALA A 322 34.84 24.46 -45.90
N GLU A 323 34.87 24.11 -44.63
CA GLU A 323 35.41 24.88 -43.48
C GLU A 323 34.55 25.99 -42.89
N ASP A 324 34.08 25.77 -41.69
CA ASP A 324 34.55 26.48 -40.50
C ASP A 324 33.77 26.07 -39.23
N THR A 325 34.50 25.67 -38.23
CA THR A 325 34.05 25.52 -36.83
C THR A 325 34.12 26.89 -36.14
N PRO A 326 33.21 27.16 -35.20
CA PRO A 326 33.56 27.94 -34.03
C PRO A 326 33.21 27.25 -32.70
N SER A 327 34.25 27.00 -31.91
CA SER A 327 34.54 27.45 -30.55
C SER A 327 33.44 27.33 -29.49
N ILE A 328 33.76 26.48 -28.58
CA ILE A 328 33.19 26.25 -27.24
C ILE A 328 33.23 27.55 -26.39
N ALA A 329 32.08 27.88 -25.77
CA ALA A 329 32.03 28.87 -24.68
C ALA A 329 31.70 28.16 -23.35
N GLU A 330 32.56 28.42 -22.35
CA GLU A 330 32.47 27.92 -20.96
C GLU A 330 31.27 28.53 -20.19
N PRO A 331 30.72 27.83 -19.19
CA PRO A 331 29.65 28.34 -18.34
C PRO A 331 30.18 29.25 -17.21
N PRO A 332 29.41 30.23 -16.74
CA PRO A 332 29.83 31.15 -15.70
C PRO A 332 29.69 30.54 -14.29
N LYS A 333 30.62 30.96 -13.42
CA LYS A 333 30.81 30.59 -12.01
C LYS A 333 29.64 31.04 -11.13
N ALA A 334 29.37 30.20 -10.13
CA ALA A 334 28.42 30.42 -9.04
C ALA A 334 28.80 31.65 -8.19
N THR A 335 27.79 32.47 -7.86
CA THR A 335 27.90 33.53 -6.88
C THR A 335 27.12 33.12 -5.63
N GLU A 336 27.84 33.12 -4.50
CA GLU A 336 27.28 32.95 -3.16
C GLU A 336 26.34 34.10 -2.81
N LEU A 337 25.17 33.75 -2.26
CA LEU A 337 24.35 34.74 -1.51
C LEU A 337 24.12 34.19 -0.10
N ARG A 338 24.74 34.87 0.84
CA ARG A 338 24.59 34.76 2.29
C ARG A 338 23.20 35.17 2.73
N GLY A 339 22.79 34.52 3.80
CA GLY A 339 21.52 34.59 4.49
C GLY A 339 21.08 35.95 5.02
N LYS A 340 19.79 35.98 5.29
CA LYS A 340 19.18 36.82 6.34
C LYS A 340 18.10 36.01 7.04
N GLY A 341 18.32 35.83 8.34
CA GLY A 341 17.34 35.24 9.23
C GLY A 341 16.11 36.16 9.38
N LEU A 342 14.99 35.54 9.59
CA LEU A 342 13.77 36.20 10.07
C LEU A 342 13.34 35.54 11.37
N ASP A 343 13.56 36.28 12.47
CA ASP A 343 12.90 36.12 13.75
C ASP A 343 11.39 36.29 13.56
N ILE A 344 10.59 35.34 14.08
CA ILE A 344 9.18 35.61 14.35
C ILE A 344 8.93 35.40 15.84
N ALA A 345 8.68 36.50 16.45
CA ALA A 345 8.37 36.68 17.86
C ALA A 345 7.04 36.01 18.26
N LYS A 346 7.04 35.51 19.49
CA LYS A 346 5.88 35.19 20.31
C LYS A 346 4.88 36.36 20.38
N LYS A 347 3.59 36.05 20.24
CA LYS A 347 2.52 36.73 20.97
C LYS A 347 1.29 35.84 21.11
N LYS A 348 0.97 35.63 22.40
CA LYS A 348 -0.28 35.28 23.10
C LYS A 348 -1.02 34.02 22.65
#